data_f8bee707719594ce01c7f9149a02a58f
#
_entry.id   f8bee707719594ce01c7f9149a02a58f
#
_cell.length_a   1.000
_cell.length_b   1.000
_cell.length_c   1.000
_cell.angle_alpha   90.00
_cell.angle_beta   90.00
_cell.angle_gamma   90.00
#
_symmetry.space_group_name_H-M   'P 1'
#
loop_
_entity.id
_entity.type
_entity.pdbx_description
1 polymer ?
#
loop_
_entity_poly.entity_id
_entity_poly.type
_entity_poly.pdbx_seq_one_letter_code
_entity_poly.pdbx_strand_id
1 'polypeptide(L)'
;PRVRRQRQMCIRDSRMSLLKERLAEIDKQKATQRKNRGRMIRVALVGYTNVGKSTMMNLLSKSEVFAENKLFATLDTTVRKVIIDNLPFLLSDTVGFIRKLPTDLVESFKSTLDEVREADLLVHVVDISHPGFEEQIEVVNKTLAEIGGSGKPMILVFNKIDAYTYVEKAPDDLTPRTKENLTLEELMRTWMAKMEDNCLFISARERINID
;
A
#
# COMPACT_ATOMS: atom_id res chain seq x y z
N PRO A 1 45.79 -10.11 21.41
CA PRO A 1 44.79 -9.96 20.33
C PRO A 1 43.44 -10.64 20.63
N ARG A 2 43.43 -11.82 21.31
CA ARG A 2 42.18 -12.57 21.60
C ARG A 2 41.28 -11.86 22.63
N VAL A 3 41.83 -11.31 23.68
CA VAL A 3 41.07 -10.63 24.77
C VAL A 3 40.37 -9.36 24.24
N ARG A 4 40.97 -8.63 23.29
CA ARG A 4 40.39 -7.44 22.71
C ARG A 4 39.17 -7.75 21.77
N ARG A 5 39.24 -8.88 21.04
CA ARG A 5 38.09 -9.37 20.25
C ARG A 5 36.94 -9.84 21.12
N GLN A 6 37.20 -10.55 22.20
CA GLN A 6 36.16 -10.98 23.17
C GLN A 6 35.45 -9.79 23.81
N ARG A 7 36.18 -8.75 24.24
CA ARG A 7 35.56 -7.53 24.80
C ARG A 7 34.70 -6.80 23.78
N GLN A 8 35.14 -6.68 22.51
CA GLN A 8 34.33 -6.07 21.48
C GLN A 8 33.07 -6.88 21.15
N MET A 9 33.15 -8.19 21.18
CA MET A 9 32.02 -9.09 20.98
C MET A 9 30.99 -8.96 22.12
N CYS A 10 31.40 -8.98 23.40
CA CYS A 10 30.52 -8.74 24.53
C CYS A 10 29.82 -7.37 24.52
N ILE A 11 30.50 -6.31 24.11
CA ILE A 11 29.93 -4.95 24.02
C ILE A 11 28.89 -4.91 22.90
N ARG A 12 29.14 -5.60 21.80
CA ARG A 12 28.22 -5.68 20.65
C ARG A 12 26.98 -6.46 21.01
N ASP A 13 27.11 -7.59 21.70
CA ASP A 13 26.01 -8.43 22.14
C ASP A 13 25.15 -7.72 23.19
N SER A 14 25.77 -7.01 24.13
CA SER A 14 25.06 -6.19 25.12
C SER A 14 24.28 -5.03 24.47
N ARG A 15 24.85 -4.39 23.45
CA ARG A 15 24.15 -3.34 22.69
C ARG A 15 22.99 -3.92 21.88
N MET A 16 23.16 -5.07 21.27
CA MET A 16 22.10 -5.77 20.54
C MET A 16 20.94 -6.17 21.45
N SER A 17 21.23 -6.71 22.64
CA SER A 17 20.22 -7.01 23.67
C SER A 17 19.45 -5.76 24.08
N LEU A 18 20.15 -4.67 24.38
CA LEU A 18 19.53 -3.41 24.79
C LEU A 18 18.64 -2.81 23.68
N LEU A 19 19.08 -2.91 22.43
CA LEU A 19 18.30 -2.45 21.28
C LEU A 19 17.04 -3.32 21.08
N LYS A 20 17.13 -4.63 21.25
CA LYS A 20 15.98 -5.54 21.19
C LYS A 20 14.96 -5.25 22.29
N GLU A 21 15.40 -4.97 23.52
CA GLU A 21 14.52 -4.56 24.62
C GLU A 21 13.81 -3.24 24.33
N ARG A 22 14.54 -2.24 23.83
CA ARG A 22 13.93 -0.95 23.43
C ARG A 22 12.94 -1.08 22.30
N LEU A 23 13.22 -1.91 21.29
CA LEU A 23 12.27 -2.22 20.23
C LEU A 23 11.00 -2.88 20.78
N ALA A 24 11.13 -3.85 21.68
CA ALA A 24 9.99 -4.49 22.32
C ALA A 24 9.16 -3.52 23.19
N GLU A 25 9.81 -2.55 23.84
CA GLU A 25 9.12 -1.49 24.58
C GLU A 25 8.36 -0.54 23.67
N ILE A 26 8.97 -0.12 22.57
CA ILE A 26 8.33 0.72 21.53
C ILE A 26 7.13 -0.01 20.92
N ASP A 27 7.25 -1.30 20.62
CA ASP A 27 6.14 -2.12 20.11
C ASP A 27 5.00 -2.23 21.12
N LYS A 28 5.30 -2.40 22.42
CA LYS A 28 4.28 -2.36 23.48
C LYS A 28 3.59 -1.00 23.58
N GLN A 29 4.33 0.09 23.49
CA GLN A 29 3.77 1.44 23.52
C GLN A 29 2.88 1.69 22.30
N LYS A 30 3.32 1.30 21.10
CA LYS A 30 2.53 1.35 19.88
C LYS A 30 1.25 0.50 20.00
N ALA A 31 1.33 -0.71 20.54
CA ALA A 31 0.17 -1.57 20.77
C ALA A 31 -0.84 -0.95 21.76
N THR A 32 -0.35 -0.28 22.81
CA THR A 32 -1.22 0.42 23.79
C THR A 32 -1.87 1.66 23.17
N GLN A 33 -1.15 2.43 22.37
CA GLN A 33 -1.70 3.56 21.62
C GLN A 33 -2.75 3.12 20.60
N ARG A 34 -2.56 1.96 19.96
CA ARG A 34 -3.52 1.35 19.04
C ARG A 34 -4.82 0.98 19.77
N LYS A 35 -4.76 0.39 20.98
CA LYS A 35 -5.95 0.08 21.79
C LYS A 35 -6.75 1.32 22.18
N ASN A 36 -6.10 2.44 22.38
CA ASN A 36 -6.75 3.69 22.80
C ASN A 36 -7.40 4.48 21.64
N ARG A 37 -7.25 4.06 20.37
CA ARG A 37 -7.85 4.73 19.19
C ARG A 37 -9.36 4.52 19.04
N GLY A 38 -10.03 3.86 19.99
CA GLY A 38 -11.49 3.72 20.03
C GLY A 38 -12.08 2.77 18.98
N ARG A 39 -13.41 2.77 18.87
CA ARG A 39 -14.18 1.95 17.92
C ARG A 39 -14.29 2.56 16.49
N MET A 40 -13.34 3.37 16.05
CA MET A 40 -13.37 3.92 14.70
C MET A 40 -12.97 2.84 13.67
N ILE A 41 -13.65 2.84 12.54
CA ILE A 41 -13.32 1.99 11.39
C ILE A 41 -11.89 2.28 10.95
N ARG A 42 -11.13 1.24 10.68
CA ARG A 42 -9.73 1.34 10.23
C ARG A 42 -9.65 0.95 8.77
N VAL A 43 -9.13 1.86 7.96
CA VAL A 43 -8.91 1.66 6.52
C VAL A 43 -7.43 1.70 6.25
N ALA A 44 -6.88 0.68 5.59
CA ALA A 44 -5.48 0.65 5.20
C ALA A 44 -5.32 0.76 3.69
N LEU A 45 -4.48 1.70 3.24
CA LEU A 45 -4.06 1.80 1.85
C LEU A 45 -2.96 0.77 1.59
N VAL A 46 -3.22 -0.16 0.69
CA VAL A 46 -2.26 -1.19 0.26
C VAL A 46 -2.01 -1.07 -1.24
N GLY A 47 -0.91 -1.58 -1.72
CA GLY A 47 -0.59 -1.55 -3.14
C GLY A 47 0.91 -1.51 -3.39
N TYR A 48 1.27 -1.66 -4.64
CA TYR A 48 2.67 -1.66 -5.07
C TYR A 48 3.36 -0.31 -4.79
N THR A 49 4.68 -0.24 -4.90
CA THR A 49 5.42 1.03 -4.75
C THR A 49 5.03 2.00 -5.86
N ASN A 50 4.98 3.29 -5.55
CA ASN A 50 4.73 4.39 -6.49
C ASN A 50 3.36 4.38 -7.21
N VAL A 51 2.37 3.67 -6.69
CA VAL A 51 1.00 3.67 -7.27
C VAL A 51 0.16 4.90 -6.85
N GLY A 52 0.68 5.73 -5.94
CA GLY A 52 0.03 6.95 -5.49
C GLY A 52 -0.73 6.85 -4.17
N LYS A 53 -0.42 5.87 -3.28
CA LYS A 53 -1.04 5.73 -1.96
C LYS A 53 -0.95 6.99 -1.11
N SER A 54 0.27 7.52 -0.94
CA SER A 54 0.50 8.73 -0.14
C SER A 54 -0.16 9.97 -0.76
N THR A 55 -0.23 10.06 -2.08
CA THR A 55 -0.96 11.11 -2.79
C THR A 55 -2.46 11.03 -2.46
N MET A 56 -3.03 9.83 -2.53
CA MET A 56 -4.43 9.58 -2.18
C MET A 56 -4.71 9.89 -0.71
N MET A 57 -3.81 9.49 0.20
CA MET A 57 -3.92 9.82 1.61
C MET A 57 -3.95 11.33 1.85
N ASN A 58 -3.07 12.08 1.19
CA ASN A 58 -3.03 13.55 1.30
C ASN A 58 -4.31 14.20 0.81
N LEU A 59 -4.86 13.70 -0.30
CA LEU A 59 -6.14 14.15 -0.84
C LEU A 59 -7.29 13.96 0.15
N LEU A 60 -7.45 12.74 0.66
CA LEU A 60 -8.54 12.39 1.57
C LEU A 60 -8.40 13.06 2.94
N SER A 61 -7.18 13.24 3.43
CA SER A 61 -6.93 13.86 4.74
C SER A 61 -6.89 15.39 4.72
N LYS A 62 -7.07 16.04 3.56
CA LYS A 62 -6.97 17.50 3.35
C LYS A 62 -5.70 18.13 3.95
N SER A 63 -4.61 17.36 4.04
CA SER A 63 -3.34 17.81 4.60
C SER A 63 -2.24 17.71 3.55
N GLU A 64 -1.46 18.79 3.41
CA GLU A 64 -0.31 18.83 2.52
C GLU A 64 0.89 18.15 3.18
N VAL A 65 1.16 16.90 2.82
CA VAL A 65 2.44 16.25 3.07
C VAL A 65 3.03 15.86 1.73
N PHE A 66 4.28 16.22 1.50
CA PHE A 66 5.00 15.94 0.26
C PHE A 66 4.97 14.43 -0.06
N ALA A 67 4.28 14.09 -1.14
CA ALA A 67 4.37 12.77 -1.74
C ALA A 67 5.57 12.76 -2.70
N GLU A 68 6.67 12.11 -2.31
CA GLU A 68 7.83 11.96 -3.19
C GLU A 68 7.65 10.74 -4.11
N ASN A 69 7.96 10.90 -5.40
CA ASN A 69 8.03 9.81 -6.38
C ASN A 69 9.29 8.93 -6.16
N LYS A 70 9.45 8.39 -4.96
CA LYS A 70 10.57 7.51 -4.62
C LYS A 70 10.06 6.13 -4.23
N LEU A 71 10.84 5.11 -4.54
CA LEU A 71 10.64 3.78 -3.98
C LEU A 71 10.70 3.89 -2.45
N PHE A 72 9.69 3.35 -1.75
CA PHE A 72 9.58 3.41 -0.29
C PHE A 72 9.51 4.84 0.28
N ALA A 73 8.74 5.73 -0.35
CA ALA A 73 8.50 7.07 0.19
C ALA A 73 7.89 7.04 1.61
N THR A 74 7.13 5.99 1.93
CA THR A 74 6.58 5.74 3.27
C THR A 74 7.36 4.58 3.90
N LEU A 75 8.24 4.87 4.85
CA LEU A 75 8.97 3.89 5.65
C LEU A 75 8.24 3.59 6.97
N ASP A 76 7.55 4.58 7.53
CA ASP A 76 6.74 4.45 8.75
C ASP A 76 5.26 4.63 8.40
N THR A 77 4.40 3.81 9.04
CA THR A 77 2.95 3.93 8.85
C THR A 77 2.47 5.29 9.35
N THR A 78 1.88 6.06 8.47
CA THR A 78 1.18 7.29 8.83
C THR A 78 -0.29 6.99 9.00
N VAL A 79 -0.85 7.24 10.19
CA VAL A 79 -2.29 7.08 10.47
C VAL A 79 -2.92 8.44 10.65
N ARG A 80 -4.02 8.70 9.92
CA ARG A 80 -4.76 9.95 9.98
C ARG A 80 -6.24 9.70 10.20
N LYS A 81 -6.87 10.60 10.97
CA LYS A 81 -8.32 10.63 11.07
C LYS A 81 -8.88 11.38 9.87
N VAL A 82 -9.74 10.73 9.12
CA VAL A 82 -10.47 11.28 7.97
C VAL A 82 -11.94 11.30 8.30
N ILE A 83 -12.67 12.32 7.83
CA ILE A 83 -14.12 12.45 8.00
C ILE A 83 -14.70 12.68 6.60
N ILE A 84 -15.53 11.75 6.15
CA ILE A 84 -16.31 11.85 4.90
C ILE A 84 -17.78 11.73 5.29
N ASP A 85 -18.62 12.67 4.88
CA ASP A 85 -20.05 12.68 5.13
C ASP A 85 -20.43 12.43 6.61
N ASN A 86 -19.71 13.04 7.55
CA ASN A 86 -19.86 12.85 9.00
C ASN A 86 -19.46 11.47 9.54
N LEU A 87 -18.89 10.58 8.71
CA LEU A 87 -18.34 9.30 9.13
C LEU A 87 -16.84 9.43 9.42
N PRO A 88 -16.42 9.40 10.68
CA PRO A 88 -15.01 9.42 11.03
C PRO A 88 -14.40 8.01 10.92
N PHE A 89 -13.24 7.89 10.25
CA PHE A 89 -12.45 6.67 10.21
C PHE A 89 -10.95 6.97 10.28
N LEU A 90 -10.16 5.95 10.55
CA LEU A 90 -8.71 6.03 10.55
C LEU A 90 -8.17 5.50 9.23
N LEU A 91 -7.44 6.33 8.50
CA LEU A 91 -6.78 5.96 7.26
C LEU A 91 -5.29 5.79 7.51
N SER A 92 -4.75 4.62 7.18
CA SER A 92 -3.33 4.26 7.34
C SER A 92 -2.68 4.16 5.96
N ASP A 93 -1.59 4.93 5.74
CA ASP A 93 -0.71 4.72 4.59
C ASP A 93 0.33 3.66 4.95
N THR A 94 0.45 2.64 4.11
CA THR A 94 1.39 1.53 4.34
C THR A 94 2.55 1.59 3.36
N VAL A 95 3.61 0.88 3.68
CA VAL A 95 4.75 0.70 2.77
C VAL A 95 4.28 0.06 1.47
N GLY A 96 4.81 0.54 0.33
CA GLY A 96 4.54 -0.08 -0.96
C GLY A 96 5.14 -1.47 -1.06
N PHE A 97 4.34 -2.43 -1.52
CA PHE A 97 4.81 -3.79 -1.79
C PHE A 97 5.74 -3.82 -3.00
N ILE A 98 6.66 -4.78 -2.99
CA ILE A 98 7.58 -5.09 -4.09
C ILE A 98 7.63 -6.59 -4.32
N ARG A 99 8.05 -7.04 -5.50
CA ARG A 99 8.10 -8.46 -5.91
C ARG A 99 8.89 -9.37 -4.96
N LYS A 100 9.94 -8.85 -4.32
CA LYS A 100 10.76 -9.58 -3.34
C LYS A 100 11.09 -8.61 -2.21
N LEU A 101 10.38 -8.72 -1.10
CA LEU A 101 10.81 -8.07 0.14
C LEU A 101 12.07 -8.80 0.63
N PRO A 102 13.22 -8.12 0.73
CA PRO A 102 14.39 -8.70 1.38
C PRO A 102 14.02 -9.11 2.80
N THR A 103 14.46 -10.30 3.23
CA THR A 103 14.18 -10.85 4.55
C THR A 103 14.57 -9.91 5.69
N ASP A 104 15.63 -9.15 5.50
CA ASP A 104 16.13 -8.16 6.47
C ASP A 104 15.20 -6.95 6.64
N LEU A 105 14.37 -6.65 5.63
CA LEU A 105 13.39 -5.57 5.67
C LEU A 105 12.03 -6.00 6.23
N VAL A 106 11.73 -7.29 6.28
CA VAL A 106 10.46 -7.82 6.83
C VAL A 106 10.27 -7.39 8.28
N GLU A 107 11.33 -7.43 9.10
CA GLU A 107 11.25 -6.95 10.50
C GLU A 107 10.98 -5.46 10.59
N SER A 108 11.58 -4.65 9.71
CA SER A 108 11.37 -3.20 9.66
C SER A 108 9.95 -2.83 9.22
N PHE A 109 9.35 -3.64 8.35
CA PHE A 109 7.98 -3.43 7.88
C PHE A 109 6.89 -4.06 8.77
N LYS A 110 7.29 -4.78 9.82
CA LYS A 110 6.36 -5.48 10.70
C LYS A 110 5.29 -4.55 11.29
N SER A 111 5.67 -3.33 11.67
CA SER A 111 4.73 -2.34 12.21
C SER A 111 3.71 -1.84 11.17
N THR A 112 4.11 -1.75 9.89
CA THR A 112 3.20 -1.37 8.80
C THR A 112 2.29 -2.52 8.40
N LEU A 113 2.79 -3.76 8.47
CA LEU A 113 2.01 -4.96 8.23
C LEU A 113 0.97 -5.21 9.33
N ASP A 114 1.25 -4.81 10.57
CA ASP A 114 0.28 -4.89 11.66
C ASP A 114 -0.93 -3.98 11.43
N GLU A 115 -0.75 -2.77 10.85
CA GLU A 115 -1.88 -1.90 10.50
C GLU A 115 -2.78 -2.55 9.43
N VAL A 116 -2.22 -3.30 8.49
CA VAL A 116 -2.99 -4.07 7.49
C VAL A 116 -3.78 -5.20 8.18
N ARG A 117 -3.17 -5.90 9.14
CA ARG A 117 -3.83 -6.95 9.92
C ARG A 117 -4.98 -6.43 10.77
N GLU A 118 -4.85 -5.23 11.30
CA GLU A 118 -5.85 -4.60 12.17
C GLU A 118 -6.90 -3.80 11.40
N ALA A 119 -6.73 -3.58 10.09
CA ALA A 119 -7.69 -2.86 9.26
C ALA A 119 -9.00 -3.63 9.11
N ASP A 120 -10.11 -2.90 9.15
CA ASP A 120 -11.45 -3.43 8.88
C ASP A 120 -11.75 -3.46 7.38
N LEU A 121 -11.12 -2.55 6.61
CA LEU A 121 -11.25 -2.41 5.17
C LEU A 121 -9.87 -2.15 4.55
N LEU A 122 -9.58 -2.80 3.43
CA LEU A 122 -8.40 -2.56 2.61
C LEU A 122 -8.78 -1.76 1.37
N VAL A 123 -8.00 -0.75 1.05
CA VAL A 123 -8.07 -0.02 -0.22
C VAL A 123 -6.83 -0.33 -1.01
N HIS A 124 -6.97 -1.19 -2.02
CA HIS A 124 -5.86 -1.62 -2.86
C HIS A 124 -5.70 -0.65 -4.03
N VAL A 125 -4.68 0.18 -3.96
CA VAL A 125 -4.35 1.17 -5.00
C VAL A 125 -3.43 0.56 -6.05
N VAL A 126 -3.80 0.71 -7.32
CA VAL A 126 -3.11 0.14 -8.49
C VAL A 126 -2.81 1.26 -9.48
N ASP A 127 -1.64 1.25 -10.07
CA ASP A 127 -1.26 2.15 -11.17
C ASP A 127 -1.67 1.53 -12.50
N ILE A 128 -2.80 1.98 -13.08
CA ILE A 128 -3.33 1.44 -14.34
C ILE A 128 -2.48 1.80 -15.55
N SER A 129 -1.65 2.84 -15.45
CA SER A 129 -0.75 3.25 -16.54
C SER A 129 0.45 2.32 -16.70
N HIS A 130 0.72 1.46 -15.70
CA HIS A 130 1.82 0.51 -15.74
C HIS A 130 1.42 -0.77 -16.50
N PRO A 131 2.15 -1.19 -17.55
CA PRO A 131 1.75 -2.34 -18.38
C PRO A 131 1.65 -3.66 -17.60
N GLY A 132 2.41 -3.82 -16.52
CA GLY A 132 2.37 -4.99 -15.62
C GLY A 132 1.48 -4.81 -14.39
N PHE A 133 0.45 -3.97 -14.41
CA PHE A 133 -0.39 -3.70 -13.23
C PHE A 133 -1.11 -4.96 -12.71
N GLU A 134 -1.51 -5.86 -13.58
CA GLU A 134 -2.14 -7.13 -13.16
C GLU A 134 -1.19 -8.01 -12.36
N GLU A 135 0.08 -8.13 -12.79
CA GLU A 135 1.10 -8.85 -12.01
C GLU A 135 1.35 -8.18 -10.65
N GLN A 136 1.29 -6.84 -10.61
CA GLN A 136 1.42 -6.12 -9.34
C GLN A 136 0.25 -6.43 -8.40
N ILE A 137 -0.98 -6.53 -8.92
CA ILE A 137 -2.15 -6.96 -8.14
C ILE A 137 -1.93 -8.36 -7.55
N GLU A 138 -1.44 -9.30 -8.35
CA GLU A 138 -1.16 -10.67 -7.89
C GLU A 138 -0.09 -10.70 -6.79
N VAL A 139 0.99 -9.93 -6.95
CA VAL A 139 2.05 -9.81 -5.93
C VAL A 139 1.50 -9.26 -4.62
N VAL A 140 0.68 -8.22 -4.67
CA VAL A 140 0.06 -7.62 -3.48
C VAL A 140 -0.88 -8.62 -2.81
N ASN A 141 -1.74 -9.29 -3.57
CA ASN A 141 -2.68 -10.29 -3.05
C ASN A 141 -1.95 -11.47 -2.38
N LYS A 142 -0.87 -11.95 -2.99
CA LYS A 142 -0.03 -13.01 -2.42
C LYS A 142 0.61 -12.55 -1.10
N THR A 143 1.16 -11.34 -1.07
CA THR A 143 1.76 -10.79 0.15
C THR A 143 0.71 -10.58 1.25
N LEU A 144 -0.49 -10.08 0.90
CA LEU A 144 -1.60 -9.97 1.84
C LEU A 144 -1.99 -11.32 2.44
N ALA A 145 -1.99 -12.39 1.64
CA ALA A 145 -2.24 -13.74 2.14
C ALA A 145 -1.16 -14.20 3.13
N GLU A 146 0.11 -13.96 2.84
CA GLU A 146 1.25 -14.31 3.71
C GLU A 146 1.22 -13.59 5.05
N ILE A 147 0.76 -12.34 5.09
CA ILE A 147 0.68 -11.54 6.32
C ILE A 147 -0.63 -11.68 7.09
N GLY A 148 -1.56 -12.54 6.64
CA GLY A 148 -2.86 -12.75 7.27
C GLY A 148 -3.88 -11.63 7.02
N GLY A 149 -3.72 -10.87 5.93
CA GLY A 149 -4.65 -9.84 5.46
C GLY A 149 -5.71 -10.38 4.49
N SER A 150 -5.66 -11.68 4.13
CA SER A 150 -6.65 -12.29 3.25
C SER A 150 -8.02 -12.39 3.91
N GLY A 151 -9.08 -12.30 3.10
CA GLY A 151 -10.47 -12.43 3.59
C GLY A 151 -11.05 -11.14 4.19
N LYS A 152 -10.32 -10.03 4.16
CA LYS A 152 -10.85 -8.72 4.53
C LYS A 152 -11.62 -8.10 3.36
N PRO A 153 -12.66 -7.29 3.66
CA PRO A 153 -13.29 -6.46 2.63
C PRO A 153 -12.23 -5.60 1.93
N MET A 154 -12.26 -5.55 0.61
CA MET A 154 -11.28 -4.82 -0.18
C MET A 154 -11.94 -4.07 -1.33
N ILE A 155 -11.56 -2.80 -1.51
CA ILE A 155 -11.92 -1.97 -2.66
C ILE A 155 -10.67 -1.84 -3.52
N LEU A 156 -10.77 -2.11 -4.81
CA LEU A 156 -9.70 -1.94 -5.77
C LEU A 156 -9.79 -0.54 -6.40
N VAL A 157 -8.72 0.23 -6.31
CA VAL A 157 -8.67 1.60 -6.84
C VAL A 157 -7.61 1.68 -7.94
N PHE A 158 -8.05 1.78 -9.18
CA PHE A 158 -7.19 2.05 -10.33
C PHE A 158 -6.88 3.54 -10.41
N ASN A 159 -5.68 3.90 -10.04
CA ASN A 159 -5.18 5.27 -10.06
C ASN A 159 -4.40 5.57 -11.33
N LYS A 160 -4.18 6.85 -11.61
CA LYS A 160 -3.45 7.39 -12.76
C LYS A 160 -4.13 7.13 -14.12
N ILE A 161 -5.46 7.19 -14.15
CA ILE A 161 -6.21 7.10 -15.42
C ILE A 161 -5.82 8.18 -16.41
N ASP A 162 -5.32 9.33 -15.92
CA ASP A 162 -4.77 10.43 -16.72
C ASP A 162 -3.52 10.07 -17.52
N ALA A 163 -2.77 9.08 -17.05
CA ALA A 163 -1.54 8.59 -17.67
C ALA A 163 -1.73 7.26 -18.43
N TYR A 164 -2.97 6.73 -18.49
CA TYR A 164 -3.24 5.51 -19.23
C TYR A 164 -3.10 5.73 -20.73
N THR A 165 -2.38 4.84 -21.38
CA THR A 165 -2.19 4.83 -22.84
C THR A 165 -2.54 3.46 -23.41
N TYR A 166 -3.08 3.44 -24.61
CA TYR A 166 -3.36 2.21 -25.36
C TYR A 166 -2.85 2.33 -26.79
N VAL A 167 -2.61 1.19 -27.43
CA VAL A 167 -2.18 1.13 -28.83
C VAL A 167 -3.41 0.97 -29.70
N GLU A 168 -3.70 1.99 -30.51
CA GLU A 168 -4.79 1.93 -31.46
C GLU A 168 -4.43 0.95 -32.60
N LYS A 169 -5.34 0.04 -32.89
CA LYS A 169 -5.13 -0.99 -33.89
C LYS A 169 -5.55 -0.47 -35.26
N ALA A 170 -4.67 -0.63 -36.25
CA ALA A 170 -5.00 -0.24 -37.63
C ALA A 170 -6.19 -1.08 -38.14
N PRO A 171 -7.07 -0.49 -39.01
CA PRO A 171 -8.26 -1.18 -39.49
C PRO A 171 -7.98 -2.44 -40.33
N ASP A 172 -6.79 -2.54 -40.91
CA ASP A 172 -6.30 -3.62 -41.76
C ASP A 172 -5.47 -4.67 -40.98
N ASP A 173 -5.23 -4.45 -39.70
CA ASP A 173 -4.51 -5.38 -38.86
C ASP A 173 -5.44 -6.51 -38.37
N LEU A 174 -5.27 -7.71 -38.96
CA LEU A 174 -6.03 -8.91 -38.65
C LEU A 174 -5.53 -9.70 -37.43
N THR A 175 -4.47 -9.25 -36.74
CA THR A 175 -4.00 -9.94 -35.54
C THR A 175 -5.03 -9.86 -34.40
N PRO A 176 -5.10 -10.80 -33.46
CA PRO A 176 -6.00 -10.71 -32.33
C PRO A 176 -5.74 -9.45 -31.49
N ARG A 177 -6.81 -8.81 -30.98
CA ARG A 177 -6.67 -7.70 -30.02
C ARG A 177 -5.99 -8.21 -28.75
N THR A 178 -4.99 -7.48 -28.32
CA THR A 178 -4.31 -7.71 -27.04
C THR A 178 -4.82 -6.75 -25.98
N LYS A 179 -4.41 -6.93 -24.73
CA LYS A 179 -4.75 -5.99 -23.64
C LYS A 179 -4.27 -4.56 -23.91
N GLU A 180 -3.17 -4.41 -24.63
CA GLU A 180 -2.58 -3.12 -24.99
C GLU A 180 -3.47 -2.32 -25.98
N ASN A 181 -4.42 -2.98 -26.64
CA ASN A 181 -5.35 -2.35 -27.58
C ASN A 181 -6.68 -1.95 -26.92
N LEU A 182 -6.85 -2.18 -25.61
CA LEU A 182 -8.08 -1.82 -24.91
C LEU A 182 -8.09 -0.33 -24.60
N THR A 183 -9.17 0.35 -24.94
CA THR A 183 -9.42 1.71 -24.46
C THR A 183 -9.64 1.70 -22.95
N LEU A 184 -9.50 2.86 -22.31
CA LEU A 184 -9.78 2.98 -20.89
C LEU A 184 -11.21 2.51 -20.56
N GLU A 185 -12.20 2.87 -21.36
CA GLU A 185 -13.60 2.47 -21.15
C GLU A 185 -13.82 0.96 -21.26
N GLU A 186 -13.19 0.31 -22.24
CA GLU A 186 -13.25 -1.14 -22.41
C GLU A 186 -12.61 -1.86 -21.20
N LEU A 187 -11.46 -1.34 -20.72
CA LEU A 187 -10.76 -1.86 -19.57
C LEU A 187 -11.59 -1.68 -18.29
N MET A 188 -12.18 -0.50 -18.09
CA MET A 188 -13.09 -0.22 -16.97
C MET A 188 -14.26 -1.20 -16.93
N ARG A 189 -14.95 -1.40 -18.06
CA ARG A 189 -16.08 -2.36 -18.15
C ARG A 189 -15.63 -3.78 -17.78
N THR A 190 -14.47 -4.21 -18.25
CA THR A 190 -13.93 -5.55 -17.97
C THR A 190 -13.67 -5.73 -16.47
N TRP A 191 -13.06 -4.75 -15.81
CA TRP A 191 -12.75 -4.83 -14.38
C TRP A 191 -13.97 -4.65 -13.50
N MET A 192 -14.91 -3.75 -13.86
CA MET A 192 -16.17 -3.60 -13.13
C MET A 192 -16.97 -4.92 -13.12
N ALA A 193 -17.08 -5.58 -14.29
CA ALA A 193 -17.72 -6.88 -14.38
C ALA A 193 -17.00 -7.97 -13.58
N LYS A 194 -15.64 -7.94 -13.52
CA LYS A 194 -14.84 -8.91 -12.77
C LYS A 194 -14.92 -8.72 -11.27
N MET A 195 -15.06 -7.48 -10.80
CA MET A 195 -14.99 -7.10 -9.38
C MET A 195 -16.38 -6.80 -8.79
N GLU A 196 -17.48 -7.08 -9.51
CA GLU A 196 -18.84 -6.81 -9.04
C GLU A 196 -19.01 -5.39 -8.51
N ASP A 197 -18.54 -4.41 -9.28
CA ASP A 197 -18.52 -2.98 -8.94
C ASP A 197 -17.68 -2.57 -7.71
N ASN A 198 -16.91 -3.47 -7.12
CA ASN A 198 -15.98 -3.17 -6.02
C ASN A 198 -14.65 -2.58 -6.53
N CYS A 199 -14.69 -1.78 -7.60
CA CYS A 199 -13.53 -1.09 -8.11
C CYS A 199 -13.84 0.35 -8.51
N LEU A 200 -12.85 1.23 -8.36
CA LEU A 200 -12.92 2.64 -8.71
C LEU A 200 -11.79 3.00 -9.66
N PHE A 201 -12.04 3.96 -10.55
CA PHE A 201 -11.06 4.48 -11.51
C PHE A 201 -10.88 5.97 -11.30
N ILE A 202 -9.69 6.36 -10.85
CA ILE A 202 -9.41 7.73 -10.41
C ILE A 202 -8.12 8.28 -11.00
N SER A 203 -7.97 9.60 -10.96
CA SER A 203 -6.67 10.25 -10.97
C SER A 203 -6.49 11.06 -9.70
N ALA A 204 -5.64 10.59 -8.81
CA ALA A 204 -5.30 11.31 -7.60
C ALA A 204 -4.55 12.62 -7.88
N ARG A 205 -3.84 12.69 -8.99
CA ARG A 205 -3.11 13.88 -9.42
C ARG A 205 -4.04 14.96 -9.97
N GLU A 206 -4.89 14.58 -10.92
CA GLU A 206 -5.80 15.50 -11.61
C GLU A 206 -7.16 15.65 -10.92
N ARG A 207 -7.34 14.95 -9.78
CA ARG A 207 -8.59 14.94 -8.99
C ARG A 207 -9.82 14.49 -9.79
N ILE A 208 -9.64 13.48 -10.63
CA ILE A 208 -10.73 12.91 -11.42
C ILE A 208 -11.36 11.77 -10.63
N ASN A 209 -12.71 11.77 -10.54
CA ASN A 209 -13.52 10.76 -9.85
C ASN A 209 -13.15 10.56 -8.35
N ILE A 210 -12.90 11.66 -7.63
CA ILE A 210 -12.51 11.62 -6.20
C ILE A 210 -13.64 12.15 -5.29
N ASP A 211 -14.67 12.73 -5.85
CA ASP A 211 -15.82 13.29 -5.13
C ASP A 211 -16.75 12.20 -4.56
#